data_40bdb267305bceb6aab59cbac3a6f293
#
_entry.id   40bdb267305bceb6aab59cbac3a6f293
#
_cell.length_a   1.000
_cell.length_b   1.000
_cell.length_c   1.000
_cell.angle_alpha   90.00
_cell.angle_beta   90.00
_cell.angle_gamma   90.00
#
_symmetry.space_group_name_H-M   'P 1'
#
loop_
_entity.id
_entity.type
_entity.pdbx_description
1 polymer ?
#
loop_
_entity_poly.entity_id
_entity_poly.type
_entity_poly.pdbx_seq_one_letter_code
_entity_poly.pdbx_strand_id
1 'polypeptide(L)'
;MACSSHVTFNSLSQFARFRPMVEAAGNPVSCGLRVNPEYSEVEVELYNPCAPGTRFGVTADLLPDELPQGIEGFHCHCHCESDSYQLERTLVHLEEKFGRWLPHLKWLNLGGGHLMTRKDYDTRHLITILKGLRARYPNLRIILEPGSAFAWQTGPLVASVVDIVDSRGIRTAILDVSFTCHMPDCLEMPYQPTVRGAVTLPAEAVKGAAPDEHIYRLGGNSCLSGDYMGSWQFDHELQIGETICLEDMIHYTTVKTTMFNGIGHPAIALLRTDGTIEVLRSYRYEDYRDRMC
;
A
#
# COMPACT_ATOMS: atom_id res chain seq x y z
N MET A 1 -1.06 -13.48 -20.31
CA MET A 1 -0.56 -12.71 -21.47
C MET A 1 -1.68 -12.16 -22.36
N ALA A 2 -2.80 -12.82 -22.51
CA ALA A 2 -3.91 -12.32 -23.36
C ALA A 2 -4.37 -10.88 -23.06
N CYS A 3 -4.24 -10.42 -21.81
CA CYS A 3 -4.65 -9.09 -21.37
C CYS A 3 -3.48 -8.15 -21.02
N SER A 4 -2.24 -8.51 -21.41
CA SER A 4 -1.05 -7.75 -21.04
C SER A 4 -0.37 -7.16 -22.26
N SER A 5 -0.02 -5.89 -22.23
CA SER A 5 0.83 -5.23 -23.22
C SER A 5 2.30 -5.21 -22.81
N HIS A 6 2.57 -5.27 -21.51
CA HIS A 6 3.92 -5.27 -20.94
C HIS A 6 4.01 -6.35 -19.86
N VAL A 7 5.18 -6.99 -19.76
CA VAL A 7 5.51 -7.95 -18.71
C VAL A 7 6.92 -7.64 -18.18
N THR A 8 7.05 -7.53 -16.87
CA THR A 8 8.33 -7.30 -16.21
C THR A 8 8.82 -8.57 -15.53
N PHE A 9 10.05 -8.96 -15.80
CA PHE A 9 10.73 -10.08 -15.17
C PHE A 9 11.67 -9.58 -14.07
N ASN A 10 11.73 -10.32 -12.97
CA ASN A 10 12.54 -9.95 -11.82
C ASN A 10 14.05 -10.25 -12.00
N SER A 11 14.40 -11.13 -12.95
CA SER A 11 15.77 -11.54 -13.21
C SER A 11 15.98 -12.00 -14.67
N LEU A 12 17.24 -12.02 -15.10
CA LEU A 12 17.61 -12.55 -16.42
C LEU A 12 17.24 -14.01 -16.58
N SER A 13 17.39 -14.82 -15.54
CA SER A 13 17.02 -16.24 -15.57
C SER A 13 15.51 -16.43 -15.70
N GLN A 14 14.72 -15.58 -15.04
CA GLN A 14 13.26 -15.58 -15.17
C GLN A 14 12.86 -15.19 -16.60
N PHE A 15 13.46 -14.16 -17.18
CA PHE A 15 13.23 -13.78 -18.57
C PHE A 15 13.56 -14.92 -19.51
N ALA A 16 14.75 -15.53 -19.41
CA ALA A 16 15.17 -16.65 -20.28
C ALA A 16 14.20 -17.83 -20.19
N ARG A 17 13.74 -18.16 -18.97
CA ARG A 17 12.78 -19.26 -18.75
C ARG A 17 11.43 -19.02 -19.42
N PHE A 18 10.90 -17.79 -19.35
CA PHE A 18 9.54 -17.50 -19.81
C PHE A 18 9.46 -16.86 -21.19
N ARG A 19 10.58 -16.47 -21.78
CA ARG A 19 10.66 -15.91 -23.15
C ARG A 19 9.93 -16.76 -24.19
N PRO A 20 10.09 -18.10 -24.26
CA PRO A 20 9.38 -18.92 -25.23
C PRO A 20 7.85 -18.82 -25.10
N MET A 21 7.33 -18.63 -23.87
CA MET A 21 5.89 -18.45 -23.65
C MET A 21 5.39 -17.09 -24.14
N VAL A 22 6.22 -16.05 -24.03
CA VAL A 22 5.91 -14.72 -24.57
C VAL A 22 5.90 -14.75 -26.08
N GLU A 23 6.91 -15.38 -26.70
CA GLU A 23 7.02 -15.52 -28.16
C GLU A 23 5.88 -16.35 -28.76
N ALA A 24 5.39 -17.34 -28.03
CA ALA A 24 4.24 -18.15 -28.42
C ALA A 24 2.88 -17.47 -28.17
N ALA A 25 2.85 -16.32 -27.46
CA ALA A 25 1.61 -15.59 -27.21
C ALA A 25 1.07 -14.98 -28.51
N GLY A 26 -0.23 -15.10 -28.74
CA GLY A 26 -0.87 -14.60 -29.97
C GLY A 26 -0.96 -13.08 -30.10
N ASN A 27 -0.52 -12.32 -29.06
CA ASN A 27 -0.46 -10.86 -29.06
C ASN A 27 0.95 -10.38 -28.72
N PRO A 28 1.38 -9.23 -29.26
CA PRO A 28 2.70 -8.68 -28.93
C PRO A 28 2.73 -8.19 -27.48
N VAL A 29 3.67 -8.72 -26.70
CA VAL A 29 3.93 -8.32 -25.32
C VAL A 29 5.34 -7.77 -25.22
N SER A 30 5.48 -6.54 -24.74
CA SER A 30 6.78 -5.91 -24.50
C SER A 30 7.37 -6.39 -23.18
N CYS A 31 8.57 -6.93 -23.20
CA CYS A 31 9.24 -7.46 -22.03
C CYS A 31 10.20 -6.44 -21.41
N GLY A 32 10.23 -6.40 -20.08
CA GLY A 32 11.18 -5.61 -19.34
C GLY A 32 11.82 -6.37 -18.20
N LEU A 33 12.84 -5.75 -17.64
CA LEU A 33 13.53 -6.21 -16.46
C LEU A 33 13.28 -5.28 -15.28
N ARG A 34 12.99 -5.82 -14.10
CA ARG A 34 13.05 -5.04 -12.88
C ARG A 34 14.51 -4.80 -12.51
N VAL A 35 14.86 -3.55 -12.36
CA VAL A 35 16.20 -3.10 -11.97
C VAL A 35 16.18 -2.52 -10.57
N ASN A 36 17.28 -2.72 -9.84
CA ASN A 36 17.43 -2.23 -8.47
C ASN A 36 18.60 -1.23 -8.43
N PRO A 37 18.34 0.07 -8.25
CA PRO A 37 19.37 1.08 -8.11
C PRO A 37 20.08 1.05 -6.76
N GLU A 38 19.70 0.13 -5.85
CA GLU A 38 20.23 -0.02 -4.49
C GLU A 38 20.10 1.29 -3.68
N TYR A 39 19.00 2.01 -3.93
CA TYR A 39 18.64 3.23 -3.25
C TYR A 39 17.13 3.32 -3.04
N SER A 40 16.74 3.57 -1.82
CA SER A 40 15.36 3.87 -1.41
C SER A 40 15.39 4.61 -0.08
N GLU A 41 14.49 5.56 0.09
CA GLU A 41 14.31 6.31 1.35
C GLU A 41 13.15 5.76 2.20
N VAL A 42 12.67 4.58 1.87
CA VAL A 42 11.63 3.90 2.65
C VAL A 42 12.26 3.37 3.94
N GLU A 43 11.83 3.91 5.07
CA GLU A 43 12.42 3.62 6.38
C GLU A 43 12.06 2.22 6.90
N VAL A 44 10.82 1.77 6.66
CA VAL A 44 10.34 0.46 7.12
C VAL A 44 10.87 -0.62 6.20
N GLU A 45 11.75 -1.47 6.71
CA GLU A 45 12.44 -2.51 5.93
C GLU A 45 11.47 -3.42 5.15
N LEU A 46 10.34 -3.80 5.76
CA LEU A 46 9.31 -4.61 5.12
C LEU A 46 8.81 -4.02 3.79
N TYR A 47 8.80 -2.70 3.67
CA TYR A 47 8.32 -1.96 2.50
C TYR A 47 9.43 -1.35 1.66
N ASN A 48 10.71 -1.54 2.05
CA ASN A 48 11.86 -1.04 1.30
C ASN A 48 12.24 -1.99 0.16
N PRO A 49 11.92 -1.68 -1.12
CA PRO A 49 12.18 -2.58 -2.24
C PRO A 49 13.66 -2.71 -2.58
N CYS A 50 14.51 -1.84 -2.05
CA CYS A 50 15.94 -1.76 -2.33
C CYS A 50 16.81 -2.06 -1.08
N ALA A 51 16.21 -2.62 -0.03
CA ALA A 51 16.96 -3.05 1.16
C ALA A 51 18.08 -4.03 0.77
N PRO A 52 19.23 -4.00 1.46
CA PRO A 52 20.31 -4.95 1.21
C PRO A 52 19.82 -6.40 1.29
N GLY A 53 20.14 -7.21 0.28
CA GLY A 53 19.68 -8.59 0.19
C GLY A 53 18.23 -8.77 -0.27
N THR A 54 17.57 -7.70 -0.70
CA THR A 54 16.22 -7.81 -1.28
C THR A 54 16.17 -8.80 -2.44
N ARG A 55 15.04 -9.49 -2.59
CA ARG A 55 14.79 -10.39 -3.73
C ARG A 55 14.34 -9.66 -5.00
N PHE A 56 14.21 -8.34 -4.98
CA PHE A 56 13.62 -7.55 -6.04
C PHE A 56 14.65 -6.92 -6.97
N GLY A 57 14.55 -7.29 -8.27
CA GLY A 57 15.26 -6.64 -9.35
C GLY A 57 16.74 -7.06 -9.48
N VAL A 58 17.31 -6.66 -10.58
CA VAL A 58 18.71 -6.92 -10.95
C VAL A 58 19.53 -5.68 -10.68
N THR A 59 20.67 -5.82 -10.02
CA THR A 59 21.67 -4.75 -9.84
C THR A 59 22.49 -4.56 -11.12
N ALA A 60 23.10 -3.40 -11.30
CA ALA A 60 23.77 -3.05 -12.55
C ALA A 60 24.99 -3.94 -12.88
N ASP A 61 25.69 -4.43 -11.86
CA ASP A 61 26.83 -5.35 -11.98
C ASP A 61 26.44 -6.74 -12.49
N LEU A 62 25.19 -7.12 -12.36
CA LEU A 62 24.65 -8.40 -12.86
C LEU A 62 24.09 -8.30 -14.29
N LEU A 63 24.05 -7.11 -14.87
CA LEU A 63 23.58 -6.91 -16.24
C LEU A 63 24.74 -7.00 -17.24
N PRO A 64 24.56 -7.71 -18.39
CA PRO A 64 25.53 -7.67 -19.48
C PRO A 64 25.54 -6.29 -20.13
N ASP A 65 26.63 -5.93 -20.81
CA ASP A 65 26.75 -4.68 -21.56
C ASP A 65 25.64 -4.55 -22.61
N GLU A 66 25.36 -5.62 -23.33
CA GLU A 66 24.23 -5.73 -24.24
C GLU A 66 23.11 -6.55 -23.59
N LEU A 67 21.94 -5.97 -23.50
CA LEU A 67 20.77 -6.66 -22.94
C LEU A 67 20.35 -7.81 -23.85
N PRO A 68 19.81 -8.90 -23.29
CA PRO A 68 19.25 -9.99 -24.08
C PRO A 68 18.19 -9.49 -25.03
N GLN A 69 18.21 -9.99 -26.27
CA GLN A 69 17.21 -9.64 -27.28
C GLN A 69 15.80 -9.91 -26.76
N GLY A 70 14.91 -8.92 -26.90
CA GLY A 70 13.53 -8.97 -26.44
C GLY A 70 13.31 -8.21 -25.14
N ILE A 71 14.35 -7.76 -24.43
CA ILE A 71 14.20 -6.80 -23.33
C ILE A 71 14.07 -5.40 -23.95
N GLU A 72 12.92 -4.77 -23.71
CA GLU A 72 12.54 -3.49 -24.30
C GLU A 72 12.37 -2.36 -23.28
N GLY A 73 12.38 -2.68 -22.00
CA GLY A 73 12.19 -1.69 -20.95
C GLY A 73 12.76 -2.10 -19.61
N PHE A 74 12.87 -1.10 -18.74
CA PHE A 74 13.18 -1.30 -17.32
C PHE A 74 12.00 -0.92 -16.44
N HIS A 75 11.89 -1.61 -15.31
CA HIS A 75 10.97 -1.32 -14.23
C HIS A 75 11.78 -1.07 -12.95
N CYS A 76 11.69 0.13 -12.40
CA CYS A 76 12.40 0.57 -11.20
C CYS A 76 11.36 1.00 -10.16
N HIS A 77 11.02 0.11 -9.23
CA HIS A 77 10.07 0.39 -8.16
C HIS A 77 10.80 0.45 -6.83
N CYS A 78 10.99 1.68 -6.30
CA CYS A 78 11.83 1.97 -5.13
C CYS A 78 11.07 2.73 -4.03
N HIS A 79 9.78 2.96 -4.19
CA HIS A 79 8.99 3.87 -3.38
C HIS A 79 7.84 3.18 -2.65
N CYS A 80 7.54 3.67 -1.45
CA CYS A 80 6.32 3.41 -0.69
C CYS A 80 5.96 4.70 0.03
N GLU A 81 4.77 5.26 -0.26
CA GLU A 81 4.26 6.52 0.30
C GLU A 81 5.20 7.74 0.14
N SER A 82 5.94 7.74 -0.94
CA SER A 82 6.99 8.72 -1.24
C SER A 82 6.44 9.99 -1.90
N ASP A 83 7.22 11.04 -1.81
CA ASP A 83 6.99 12.31 -2.50
C ASP A 83 7.78 12.44 -3.83
N SER A 84 7.64 13.59 -4.50
CA SER A 84 8.32 13.85 -5.77
C SER A 84 9.83 14.12 -5.61
N TYR A 85 10.26 14.60 -4.46
CA TYR A 85 11.69 14.87 -4.18
C TYR A 85 12.47 13.58 -3.96
N GLN A 86 11.84 12.58 -3.34
CA GLN A 86 12.40 11.22 -3.22
C GLN A 86 12.56 10.56 -4.59
N LEU A 87 11.59 10.77 -5.51
CA LEU A 87 11.73 10.31 -6.90
C LEU A 87 12.91 10.97 -7.60
N GLU A 88 13.09 12.30 -7.44
CA GLU A 88 14.20 13.01 -8.04
C GLU A 88 15.54 12.40 -7.63
N ARG A 89 15.74 12.16 -6.33
CA ARG A 89 16.96 11.52 -5.82
C ARG A 89 17.13 10.09 -6.31
N THR A 90 16.05 9.32 -6.37
CA THR A 90 16.09 7.96 -6.93
C THR A 90 16.50 7.95 -8.39
N LEU A 91 16.05 8.93 -9.19
CA LEU A 91 16.45 9.03 -10.60
C LEU A 91 17.95 9.30 -10.78
N VAL A 92 18.60 10.04 -9.87
CA VAL A 92 20.06 10.21 -9.89
C VAL A 92 20.75 8.85 -9.81
N HIS A 93 20.39 8.02 -8.82
CA HIS A 93 20.98 6.69 -8.65
C HIS A 93 20.63 5.73 -9.81
N LEU A 94 19.41 5.84 -10.32
CA LEU A 94 19.01 5.05 -11.49
C LEU A 94 19.83 5.41 -12.72
N GLU A 95 20.03 6.71 -13.01
CA GLU A 95 20.79 7.17 -14.18
C GLU A 95 22.29 6.87 -14.01
N GLU A 96 22.85 7.01 -12.81
CA GLU A 96 24.24 6.65 -12.53
C GLU A 96 24.52 5.17 -12.80
N LYS A 97 23.65 4.27 -12.36
CA LYS A 97 23.84 2.84 -12.45
C LYS A 97 23.37 2.23 -13.78
N PHE A 98 22.26 2.72 -14.32
CA PHE A 98 21.59 2.12 -15.48
C PHE A 98 21.53 3.03 -16.71
N GLY A 99 22.04 4.25 -16.63
CA GLY A 99 21.94 5.27 -17.69
C GLY A 99 22.47 4.81 -19.05
N ARG A 100 23.48 3.92 -19.10
CA ARG A 100 24.05 3.41 -20.36
C ARG A 100 23.06 2.60 -21.20
N TRP A 101 22.06 1.95 -20.57
CA TRP A 101 21.05 1.16 -21.28
C TRP A 101 19.81 1.97 -21.66
N LEU A 102 19.49 3.03 -20.91
CA LEU A 102 18.24 3.80 -21.10
C LEU A 102 18.02 4.30 -22.53
N PRO A 103 19.05 4.79 -23.27
CA PRO A 103 18.86 5.24 -24.65
C PRO A 103 18.40 4.14 -25.62
N HIS A 104 18.63 2.88 -25.29
CA HIS A 104 18.34 1.72 -26.12
C HIS A 104 16.98 1.06 -25.79
N LEU A 105 16.27 1.55 -24.78
CA LEU A 105 15.00 1.03 -24.33
C LEU A 105 13.82 1.79 -24.94
N LYS A 106 12.66 1.13 -24.99
CA LYS A 106 11.39 1.72 -25.45
C LYS A 106 10.62 2.37 -24.30
N TRP A 107 10.77 1.84 -23.08
CA TRP A 107 10.04 2.33 -21.92
C TRP A 107 10.84 2.20 -20.62
N LEU A 108 10.49 3.08 -19.68
CA LEU A 108 10.94 3.06 -18.30
C LEU A 108 9.72 3.19 -17.40
N ASN A 109 9.47 2.16 -16.60
CA ASN A 109 8.42 2.15 -15.58
C ASN A 109 9.07 2.47 -14.23
N LEU A 110 8.66 3.56 -13.63
CA LEU A 110 9.19 4.03 -12.34
C LEU A 110 8.41 3.47 -11.14
N GLY A 111 7.50 2.52 -11.39
CA GLY A 111 6.70 1.87 -10.36
C GLY A 111 5.65 2.77 -9.72
N GLY A 112 5.20 2.33 -8.56
CA GLY A 112 4.23 3.03 -7.72
C GLY A 112 4.85 3.60 -6.45
N GLY A 113 4.01 3.78 -5.43
CA GLY A 113 4.42 4.31 -4.13
C GLY A 113 4.42 5.83 -4.03
N HIS A 114 3.92 6.54 -5.05
CA HIS A 114 3.80 7.99 -5.07
C HIS A 114 2.38 8.41 -4.67
N LEU A 115 2.24 9.11 -3.55
CA LEU A 115 0.94 9.62 -3.08
C LEU A 115 0.59 10.96 -3.74
N MET A 116 0.52 10.98 -5.08
CA MET A 116 0.37 12.20 -5.87
C MET A 116 -0.98 12.90 -5.74
N THR A 117 -1.96 12.28 -5.08
CA THR A 117 -3.26 12.88 -4.76
C THR A 117 -3.32 13.47 -3.34
N ARG A 118 -2.29 13.25 -2.53
CA ARG A 118 -2.15 13.84 -1.19
C ARG A 118 -1.99 15.36 -1.31
N LYS A 119 -2.64 16.12 -0.41
CA LYS A 119 -2.67 17.59 -0.48
C LYS A 119 -1.31 18.27 -0.44
N ASP A 120 -0.35 17.67 0.26
CA ASP A 120 1.02 18.17 0.43
C ASP A 120 2.00 17.66 -0.63
N TYR A 121 1.51 16.86 -1.61
CA TYR A 121 2.35 16.35 -2.69
C TYR A 121 2.60 17.41 -3.76
N ASP A 122 3.88 17.71 -4.06
CA ASP A 122 4.25 18.66 -5.11
C ASP A 122 4.14 18.02 -6.51
N THR A 123 2.95 18.10 -7.10
CA THR A 123 2.68 17.59 -8.44
C THR A 123 3.39 18.41 -9.53
N ARG A 124 3.68 19.72 -9.29
CA ARG A 124 4.41 20.54 -10.25
C ARG A 124 5.86 20.11 -10.34
N HIS A 125 6.46 19.80 -9.20
CA HIS A 125 7.81 19.25 -9.13
C HIS A 125 7.87 17.90 -9.85
N LEU A 126 6.93 16.97 -9.59
CA LEU A 126 6.83 15.70 -10.31
C LEU A 126 6.80 15.90 -11.83
N ILE A 127 5.94 16.80 -12.33
CA ILE A 127 5.83 17.08 -13.76
C ILE A 127 7.17 17.62 -14.32
N THR A 128 7.88 18.45 -13.57
CA THR A 128 9.18 19.01 -13.96
C THR A 128 10.23 17.92 -14.10
N ILE A 129 10.31 17.01 -13.12
CA ILE A 129 11.23 15.86 -13.14
C ILE A 129 10.96 14.97 -14.35
N LEU A 130 9.69 14.61 -14.58
CA LEU A 130 9.32 13.71 -15.68
C LEU A 130 9.56 14.36 -17.05
N LYS A 131 9.33 15.66 -17.19
CA LYS A 131 9.69 16.41 -18.41
C LYS A 131 11.20 16.43 -18.63
N GLY A 132 11.99 16.64 -17.57
CA GLY A 132 13.45 16.58 -17.62
C GLY A 132 13.97 15.21 -18.06
N LEU A 133 13.41 14.14 -17.48
CA LEU A 133 13.75 12.77 -17.87
C LEU A 133 13.42 12.48 -19.33
N ARG A 134 12.24 12.89 -19.80
CA ARG A 134 11.86 12.76 -21.23
C ARG A 134 12.74 13.58 -22.19
N ALA A 135 13.24 14.71 -21.74
CA ALA A 135 14.17 15.51 -22.55
C ALA A 135 15.54 14.82 -22.70
N ARG A 136 16.03 14.15 -21.65
CA ARG A 136 17.27 13.36 -21.70
C ARG A 136 17.12 12.07 -22.52
N TYR A 137 15.93 11.43 -22.44
CA TYR A 137 15.64 10.15 -23.10
C TYR A 137 14.36 10.24 -23.94
N PRO A 138 14.39 10.92 -25.10
CA PRO A 138 13.18 11.26 -25.88
C PRO A 138 12.45 10.03 -26.45
N ASN A 139 13.14 8.90 -26.59
CA ASN A 139 12.56 7.66 -27.09
C ASN A 139 11.87 6.81 -26.01
N LEU A 140 12.09 7.15 -24.72
CA LEU A 140 11.49 6.41 -23.61
C LEU A 140 10.05 6.84 -23.37
N ARG A 141 9.15 5.86 -23.36
CA ARG A 141 7.85 6.01 -22.72
C ARG A 141 8.01 5.87 -21.21
N ILE A 142 7.66 6.91 -20.47
CA ILE A 142 7.68 6.86 -18.99
C ILE A 142 6.33 6.34 -18.49
N ILE A 143 6.37 5.39 -17.58
CA ILE A 143 5.19 4.75 -16.95
C ILE A 143 5.31 4.93 -15.45
N LEU A 144 4.18 5.21 -14.79
CA LEU A 144 4.03 5.22 -13.33
C LEU A 144 2.88 4.26 -12.96
N GLU A 145 2.97 3.64 -11.79
CA GLU A 145 1.99 2.67 -11.28
C GLU A 145 1.45 3.10 -9.89
N PRO A 146 0.94 4.34 -9.72
CA PRO A 146 0.41 4.77 -8.44
C PRO A 146 -0.83 3.95 -8.08
N GLY A 147 -0.80 3.26 -6.94
CA GLY A 147 -1.91 2.45 -6.43
C GLY A 147 -2.71 3.19 -5.38
N SER A 148 -2.17 3.31 -4.15
CA SER A 148 -2.83 3.96 -3.01
C SER A 148 -3.30 5.39 -3.30
N ALA A 149 -2.59 6.12 -4.17
CA ALA A 149 -2.96 7.47 -4.56
C ALA A 149 -4.37 7.59 -5.14
N PHE A 150 -4.87 6.57 -5.84
CA PHE A 150 -6.23 6.60 -6.41
C PHE A 150 -7.32 6.37 -5.36
N ALA A 151 -7.00 5.69 -4.27
CA ALA A 151 -7.93 5.38 -3.20
C ALA A 151 -7.65 6.20 -1.92
N TRP A 152 -6.71 7.15 -1.97
CA TRP A 152 -6.34 7.99 -0.84
C TRP A 152 -7.52 8.83 -0.37
N GLN A 153 -7.87 8.71 0.91
CA GLN A 153 -8.96 9.42 1.57
C GLN A 153 -10.32 9.29 0.86
N THR A 154 -10.61 8.12 0.30
CA THR A 154 -11.89 7.89 -0.42
C THR A 154 -12.95 7.19 0.43
N GLY A 155 -12.59 6.67 1.60
CA GLY A 155 -13.58 6.11 2.51
C GLY A 155 -13.00 5.53 3.80
N PRO A 156 -13.81 5.48 4.87
CA PRO A 156 -13.46 4.89 6.16
C PRO A 156 -13.82 3.41 6.23
N LEU A 157 -13.25 2.73 7.22
CA LEU A 157 -13.84 1.53 7.82
C LEU A 157 -14.78 1.96 8.94
N VAL A 158 -16.03 1.54 8.87
CA VAL A 158 -17.06 1.86 9.86
C VAL A 158 -17.26 0.64 10.77
N ALA A 159 -17.18 0.85 12.06
CA ALA A 159 -17.32 -0.17 13.09
C ALA A 159 -18.27 0.30 14.19
N SER A 160 -18.73 -0.64 15.01
CA SER A 160 -19.52 -0.34 16.20
C SER A 160 -18.79 -0.79 17.45
N VAL A 161 -18.92 -0.03 18.54
CA VAL A 161 -18.46 -0.45 19.85
C VAL A 161 -19.37 -1.57 20.37
N VAL A 162 -18.81 -2.74 20.60
CA VAL A 162 -19.55 -3.92 21.10
C VAL A 162 -19.36 -4.16 22.60
N ASP A 163 -18.27 -3.63 23.17
CA ASP A 163 -18.01 -3.70 24.60
C ASP A 163 -16.98 -2.62 25.00
N ILE A 164 -16.94 -2.27 26.29
CA ILE A 164 -15.93 -1.38 26.88
C ILE A 164 -15.35 -2.06 28.11
N VAL A 165 -14.08 -2.38 28.06
CA VAL A 165 -13.35 -3.09 29.12
C VAL A 165 -12.41 -2.11 29.82
N ASP A 166 -12.50 -2.01 31.14
CA ASP A 166 -11.48 -1.37 31.97
C ASP A 166 -10.61 -2.43 32.65
N SER A 167 -9.33 -2.40 32.35
CA SER A 167 -8.34 -3.26 32.99
C SER A 167 -7.24 -2.42 33.61
N ARG A 168 -7.31 -2.24 34.94
CA ARG A 168 -6.33 -1.48 35.72
C ARG A 168 -6.16 -0.03 35.21
N GLY A 169 -7.27 0.62 34.89
CA GLY A 169 -7.31 1.99 34.41
C GLY A 169 -6.96 2.14 32.91
N ILE A 170 -6.83 1.04 32.16
CA ILE A 170 -6.73 1.07 30.71
C ILE A 170 -8.10 0.75 30.14
N ARG A 171 -8.77 1.76 29.61
CA ARG A 171 -10.07 1.59 28.95
C ARG A 171 -9.88 1.20 27.50
N THR A 172 -10.49 0.07 27.10
CA THR A 172 -10.47 -0.44 25.72
C THR A 172 -11.90 -0.55 25.22
N ALA A 173 -12.24 0.20 24.17
CA ALA A 173 -13.47 0.00 23.44
C ALA A 173 -13.25 -1.12 22.40
N ILE A 174 -13.98 -2.22 22.54
CA ILE A 174 -13.94 -3.36 21.62
C ILE A 174 -14.88 -3.07 20.47
N LEU A 175 -14.37 -3.25 19.25
CA LEU A 175 -15.08 -3.00 18.00
C LEU A 175 -15.52 -4.32 17.35
N ASP A 176 -16.56 -4.28 16.53
CA ASP A 176 -16.99 -5.41 15.67
C ASP A 176 -16.10 -5.63 14.44
N VAL A 177 -14.94 -5.03 14.42
CA VAL A 177 -13.84 -5.22 13.44
C VAL A 177 -12.57 -5.66 14.17
N SER A 178 -11.54 -6.01 13.43
CA SER A 178 -10.27 -6.47 13.96
C SER A 178 -9.11 -5.75 13.27
N PHE A 179 -8.13 -5.27 14.03
CA PHE A 179 -6.90 -4.72 13.45
C PHE A 179 -6.11 -5.79 12.71
N THR A 180 -6.00 -6.98 13.29
CA THR A 180 -5.25 -8.08 12.68
C THR A 180 -5.92 -8.64 11.42
N CYS A 181 -7.26 -8.67 11.37
CA CYS A 181 -8.01 -9.23 10.24
C CYS A 181 -8.36 -8.19 9.18
N HIS A 182 -8.62 -6.95 9.55
CA HIS A 182 -9.19 -5.95 8.66
C HIS A 182 -8.28 -4.74 8.41
N MET A 183 -7.30 -4.51 9.28
CA MET A 183 -6.36 -3.37 9.20
C MET A 183 -4.93 -3.82 9.50
N PRO A 184 -4.40 -4.87 8.85
CA PRO A 184 -3.08 -5.42 9.20
C PRO A 184 -1.95 -4.39 8.99
N ASP A 185 -2.09 -3.46 8.05
CA ASP A 185 -1.09 -2.40 7.83
C ASP A 185 -0.89 -1.52 9.06
N CYS A 186 -1.93 -1.30 9.87
CA CYS A 186 -1.79 -0.55 11.12
C CYS A 186 -0.81 -1.22 12.10
N LEU A 187 -0.70 -2.55 12.05
CA LEU A 187 0.21 -3.34 12.88
C LEU A 187 1.57 -3.57 12.20
N GLU A 188 1.58 -3.79 10.89
CA GLU A 188 2.79 -4.07 10.09
C GLU A 188 3.64 -2.82 9.86
N MET A 189 3.02 -1.66 9.63
CA MET A 189 3.67 -0.36 9.48
C MET A 189 3.59 0.51 10.73
N PRO A 190 3.38 0.02 11.90
CA PRO A 190 2.84 0.58 13.13
C PRO A 190 2.41 2.05 13.00
N TYR A 191 1.28 2.29 12.35
CA TYR A 191 0.68 3.62 12.31
C TYR A 191 -0.71 3.61 12.93
N GLN A 192 -1.05 4.70 13.58
CA GLN A 192 -2.35 4.86 14.23
C GLN A 192 -3.29 5.61 13.29
N PRO A 193 -4.39 4.97 12.83
CA PRO A 193 -5.31 5.62 11.91
C PRO A 193 -6.04 6.80 12.58
N THR A 194 -6.42 7.78 11.79
CA THR A 194 -7.30 8.85 12.25
C THR A 194 -8.70 8.28 12.50
N VAL A 195 -9.28 8.62 13.63
CA VAL A 195 -10.68 8.32 13.99
C VAL A 195 -11.49 9.59 13.92
N ARG A 196 -12.62 9.53 13.19
CA ARG A 196 -13.50 10.69 13.03
C ARG A 196 -14.07 11.12 14.38
N GLY A 197 -13.96 12.41 14.69
CA GLY A 197 -14.45 12.96 15.95
C GLY A 197 -13.56 12.70 17.17
N ALA A 198 -12.36 12.13 16.97
CA ALA A 198 -11.42 11.88 18.06
C ALA A 198 -10.05 12.50 17.78
N VAL A 199 -9.32 12.82 18.83
CA VAL A 199 -7.92 13.28 18.77
C VAL A 199 -7.00 12.08 18.92
N THR A 200 -6.13 11.86 17.94
CA THR A 200 -5.09 10.83 18.02
C THR A 200 -4.02 11.26 19.05
N LEU A 201 -3.75 10.40 20.02
CA LEU A 201 -2.75 10.61 21.07
C LEU A 201 -1.62 9.57 20.95
N PRO A 202 -0.46 9.81 21.59
CA PRO A 202 0.56 8.77 21.73
C PRO A 202 -0.02 7.49 22.34
N ALA A 203 0.39 6.32 21.86
CA ALA A 203 -0.20 5.02 22.25
C ALA A 203 -0.25 4.78 23.77
N GLU A 204 0.68 5.37 24.50
CA GLU A 204 0.77 5.25 25.97
C GLU A 204 -0.21 6.15 26.75
N ALA A 205 -0.86 7.09 26.07
CA ALA A 205 -1.72 8.10 26.74
C ALA A 205 -2.90 7.47 27.47
N VAL A 206 -3.38 6.30 27.06
CA VAL A 206 -4.45 5.58 27.76
C VAL A 206 -4.02 5.07 29.13
N LYS A 207 -2.70 4.93 29.38
CA LYS A 207 -2.18 4.45 30.66
C LYS A 207 -2.24 5.57 31.71
N GLY A 208 -3.06 5.39 32.72
CA GLY A 208 -3.24 6.38 33.80
C GLY A 208 -4.13 7.57 33.43
N ALA A 209 -4.83 7.51 32.29
CA ALA A 209 -5.83 8.50 31.94
C ALA A 209 -6.98 8.51 32.93
N ALA A 210 -7.43 9.72 33.34
CA ALA A 210 -8.58 9.87 34.20
C ALA A 210 -9.89 9.51 33.43
N PRO A 211 -10.93 9.03 34.13
CA PRO A 211 -12.18 8.65 33.48
C PRO A 211 -12.85 9.78 32.68
N ASP A 212 -12.73 11.01 33.15
CA ASP A 212 -13.31 12.20 32.53
C ASP A 212 -12.49 12.74 31.32
N GLU A 213 -11.31 12.19 31.09
CA GLU A 213 -10.54 12.53 29.87
C GLU A 213 -11.03 11.82 28.63
N HIS A 214 -11.92 10.81 28.75
CA HIS A 214 -12.49 10.04 27.65
C HIS A 214 -11.45 9.47 26.67
N ILE A 215 -10.31 9.00 27.20
CA ILE A 215 -9.23 8.39 26.43
C ILE A 215 -9.43 6.88 26.39
N TYR A 216 -9.45 6.33 25.17
CA TYR A 216 -9.65 4.92 24.93
C TYR A 216 -8.57 4.34 24.00
N ARG A 217 -8.20 3.11 24.26
CA ARG A 217 -7.62 2.21 23.27
C ARG A 217 -8.74 1.56 22.48
N LEU A 218 -8.57 1.38 21.18
CA LEU A 218 -9.51 0.60 20.36
C LEU A 218 -9.01 -0.83 20.22
N GLY A 219 -9.85 -1.79 20.51
CA GLY A 219 -9.57 -3.20 20.42
C GLY A 219 -10.40 -3.86 19.34
N GLY A 220 -9.85 -4.89 18.69
CA GLY A 220 -10.57 -5.72 17.75
C GLY A 220 -11.25 -6.91 18.43
N ASN A 221 -12.02 -7.66 17.65
CA ASN A 221 -12.82 -8.81 18.10
C ASN A 221 -12.17 -10.17 17.81
N SER A 222 -10.88 -10.21 17.45
CA SER A 222 -10.17 -11.47 17.24
C SER A 222 -9.71 -12.11 18.56
N CYS A 223 -9.30 -13.38 18.49
CA CYS A 223 -8.73 -14.09 19.64
C CYS A 223 -7.30 -13.65 20.00
N LEU A 224 -6.68 -12.78 19.18
CA LEU A 224 -5.31 -12.36 19.42
C LEU A 224 -5.28 -11.26 20.48
N SER A 225 -4.55 -11.48 21.56
CA SER A 225 -4.46 -10.53 22.68
C SER A 225 -3.87 -9.18 22.29
N GLY A 226 -3.09 -9.12 21.21
CA GLY A 226 -2.52 -7.90 20.64
C GLY A 226 -3.40 -7.22 19.58
N ASP A 227 -4.65 -7.66 19.39
CA ASP A 227 -5.58 -7.07 18.43
C ASP A 227 -6.17 -5.77 18.98
N TYR A 228 -5.32 -4.80 19.18
CA TYR A 228 -5.68 -3.44 19.60
C TYR A 228 -4.64 -2.44 19.13
N MET A 229 -5.01 -1.17 19.16
CA MET A 229 -4.11 -0.10 18.79
C MET A 229 -4.41 1.19 19.57
N GLY A 230 -3.36 1.97 19.70
CA GLY A 230 -3.33 3.41 19.95
C GLY A 230 -3.97 3.90 21.22
N SER A 231 -4.16 5.20 21.22
CA SER A 231 -4.96 5.96 22.16
C SER A 231 -5.65 7.08 21.39
N TRP A 232 -6.95 7.24 21.64
CA TRP A 232 -7.75 8.33 21.08
C TRP A 232 -8.54 8.99 22.18
N GLN A 233 -8.59 10.32 22.16
CA GLN A 233 -9.43 11.11 23.05
C GLN A 233 -10.69 11.51 22.30
N PHE A 234 -11.83 11.17 22.88
CA PHE A 234 -13.16 11.57 22.43
C PHE A 234 -13.64 12.77 23.25
N ASP A 235 -14.61 13.51 22.74
CA ASP A 235 -15.22 14.63 23.43
C ASP A 235 -16.33 14.21 24.42
N HIS A 236 -16.61 12.89 24.48
CA HIS A 236 -17.62 12.27 25.33
C HIS A 236 -17.21 10.84 25.74
N GLU A 237 -17.94 10.28 26.67
CA GLU A 237 -17.80 8.88 27.06
C GLU A 237 -18.42 7.96 25.99
N LEU A 238 -17.63 7.03 25.44
CA LEU A 238 -18.09 6.08 24.44
C LEU A 238 -19.17 5.14 25.02
N GLN A 239 -20.14 4.82 24.19
CA GLN A 239 -21.24 3.92 24.54
C GLN A 239 -21.23 2.65 23.65
N ILE A 240 -21.71 1.53 24.20
CA ILE A 240 -21.96 0.31 23.41
C ILE A 240 -22.98 0.63 22.32
N GLY A 241 -22.71 0.21 21.09
CA GLY A 241 -23.52 0.50 19.91
C GLY A 241 -23.10 1.78 19.18
N GLU A 242 -22.17 2.56 19.72
CA GLU A 242 -21.68 3.78 19.08
C GLU A 242 -20.84 3.45 17.83
N THR A 243 -20.97 4.30 16.82
CA THR A 243 -20.27 4.14 15.55
C THR A 243 -18.89 4.79 15.60
N ILE A 244 -17.86 4.04 15.26
CA ILE A 244 -16.48 4.48 15.09
C ILE A 244 -16.13 4.46 13.61
N CYS A 245 -15.63 5.57 13.08
CA CYS A 245 -15.15 5.68 11.71
C CYS A 245 -13.61 5.79 11.70
N LEU A 246 -12.94 4.73 11.27
CA LEU A 246 -11.50 4.75 11.04
C LEU A 246 -11.25 5.24 9.62
N GLU A 247 -10.62 6.40 9.48
CA GLU A 247 -10.46 7.08 8.20
C GLU A 247 -9.41 6.41 7.31
N ASP A 248 -9.58 6.60 6.00
CA ASP A 248 -8.65 6.19 4.95
C ASP A 248 -8.37 4.68 4.90
N MET A 249 -9.43 3.86 4.98
CA MET A 249 -9.34 2.40 5.05
C MET A 249 -9.79 1.69 3.75
N ILE A 250 -9.67 2.34 2.58
CA ILE A 250 -10.13 1.74 1.31
C ILE A 250 -9.03 1.04 0.53
N HIS A 251 -7.81 1.58 0.47
CA HIS A 251 -6.75 1.07 -0.40
C HIS A 251 -6.28 -0.36 -0.02
N TYR A 252 -5.09 -0.53 0.51
CA TYR A 252 -4.57 -1.86 0.87
C TYR A 252 -5.38 -2.55 1.96
N THR A 253 -5.99 -1.82 2.87
CA THR A 253 -6.84 -2.35 3.92
C THR A 253 -7.93 -3.26 3.36
N THR A 254 -8.67 -2.82 2.34
CA THR A 254 -9.76 -3.61 1.73
C THR A 254 -9.25 -4.93 1.11
N VAL A 255 -8.05 -4.95 0.52
CA VAL A 255 -7.54 -6.14 -0.19
C VAL A 255 -6.70 -7.06 0.69
N LYS A 256 -6.27 -6.61 1.86
CA LYS A 256 -5.50 -7.40 2.84
C LYS A 256 -6.37 -8.07 3.90
N THR A 257 -7.69 -7.88 3.90
CA THR A 257 -8.58 -8.47 4.90
C THR A 257 -8.52 -9.99 4.91
N THR A 258 -8.64 -10.57 6.10
CA THR A 258 -8.70 -12.02 6.32
C THR A 258 -9.93 -12.39 7.13
N MET A 259 -10.30 -13.68 7.11
CA MET A 259 -11.37 -14.25 7.93
C MET A 259 -10.78 -15.17 9.02
N PHE A 260 -9.67 -14.77 9.62
CA PHE A 260 -9.02 -15.57 10.65
C PHE A 260 -10.00 -15.90 11.79
N ASN A 261 -10.05 -17.17 12.18
CA ASN A 261 -10.96 -17.71 13.19
C ASN A 261 -12.47 -17.46 12.92
N GLY A 262 -12.85 -17.26 11.65
CA GLY A 262 -14.24 -17.07 11.27
C GLY A 262 -14.75 -15.64 11.43
N ILE A 263 -13.87 -14.66 11.67
CA ILE A 263 -14.24 -13.25 11.66
C ILE A 263 -14.63 -12.87 10.22
N GLY A 264 -15.85 -12.34 10.04
CA GLY A 264 -16.37 -11.97 8.72
C GLY A 264 -15.67 -10.74 8.16
N HIS A 265 -15.47 -10.71 6.83
CA HIS A 265 -15.03 -9.48 6.18
C HIS A 265 -16.04 -8.35 6.36
N PRO A 266 -15.61 -7.10 6.53
CA PRO A 266 -16.48 -5.94 6.44
C PRO A 266 -17.21 -5.90 5.10
N ALA A 267 -18.47 -5.48 5.09
CA ALA A 267 -19.20 -5.23 3.86
C ALA A 267 -18.55 -4.07 3.06
N ILE A 268 -18.64 -4.14 1.74
CA ILE A 268 -18.21 -3.06 0.86
C ILE A 268 -19.44 -2.26 0.46
N ALA A 269 -19.44 -0.95 0.75
CA ALA A 269 -20.54 -0.06 0.45
C ALA A 269 -20.07 1.20 -0.27
N LEU A 270 -20.95 1.79 -1.05
CA LEU A 270 -20.75 3.06 -1.73
C LEU A 270 -21.66 4.12 -1.12
N LEU A 271 -21.08 5.20 -0.60
CA LEU A 271 -21.81 6.38 -0.21
C LEU A 271 -22.01 7.26 -1.46
N ARG A 272 -23.26 7.38 -1.88
CA ARG A 272 -23.65 8.19 -3.03
C ARG A 272 -23.67 9.68 -2.68
N THR A 273 -23.60 10.54 -3.70
CA THR A 273 -23.63 12.01 -3.53
C THR A 273 -24.94 12.53 -2.96
N ASP A 274 -26.02 11.77 -3.07
CA ASP A 274 -27.33 12.07 -2.48
C ASP A 274 -27.45 11.61 -1.01
N GLY A 275 -26.39 11.04 -0.45
CA GLY A 275 -26.34 10.52 0.92
C GLY A 275 -26.85 9.08 1.08
N THR A 276 -27.30 8.43 0.01
CA THR A 276 -27.71 7.03 0.08
C THR A 276 -26.50 6.09 0.18
N ILE A 277 -26.67 4.99 0.92
CA ILE A 277 -25.65 3.94 1.05
C ILE A 277 -26.10 2.72 0.24
N GLU A 278 -25.29 2.35 -0.74
CA GLU A 278 -25.48 1.14 -1.54
C GLU A 278 -24.46 0.08 -1.11
N VAL A 279 -24.95 -1.06 -0.60
CA VAL A 279 -24.09 -2.19 -0.26
C VAL A 279 -23.76 -2.95 -1.54
N LEU A 280 -22.47 -2.88 -1.95
CA LEU A 280 -21.97 -3.53 -3.16
C LEU A 280 -21.70 -5.02 -2.91
N ARG A 281 -21.20 -5.37 -1.71
CA ARG A 281 -20.89 -6.74 -1.31
C ARG A 281 -21.06 -6.93 0.18
N SER A 282 -21.68 -8.06 0.55
CA SER A 282 -21.71 -8.58 1.90
C SER A 282 -21.04 -9.94 1.93
N TYR A 283 -20.52 -10.32 3.09
CA TYR A 283 -19.88 -11.61 3.31
C TYR A 283 -20.65 -12.40 4.34
N ARG A 284 -20.73 -13.74 4.15
CA ARG A 284 -21.50 -14.65 4.98
C ARG A 284 -20.63 -15.81 5.46
N TYR A 285 -21.18 -16.66 6.31
CA TYR A 285 -20.52 -17.87 6.79
C TYR A 285 -20.04 -18.77 5.66
N GLU A 286 -20.79 -18.85 4.55
CA GLU A 286 -20.43 -19.63 3.38
C GLU A 286 -19.11 -19.19 2.76
N ASP A 287 -18.82 -17.88 2.72
CA ASP A 287 -17.55 -17.34 2.21
C ASP A 287 -16.36 -17.86 3.02
N TYR A 288 -16.52 -18.04 4.33
CA TYR A 288 -15.51 -18.65 5.20
C TYR A 288 -15.44 -20.17 5.02
N ARG A 289 -16.58 -20.86 5.13
CA ARG A 289 -16.67 -22.33 5.02
C ARG A 289 -16.09 -22.81 3.69
N ASP A 290 -16.53 -22.25 2.57
CA ASP A 290 -16.19 -22.72 1.22
C ASP A 290 -14.71 -22.47 0.87
N ARG A 291 -14.02 -21.65 1.65
CA ARG A 291 -12.57 -21.52 1.59
C ARG A 291 -11.83 -22.66 2.28
N MET A 292 -12.47 -23.31 3.27
CA MET A 292 -11.84 -24.32 4.13
C MET A 292 -12.10 -25.76 3.66
N CYS A 293 -13.04 -25.96 2.70
CA CYS A 293 -13.46 -27.27 2.20
C CYS A 293 -13.06 -27.49 0.76
#